data_4be8d29b1a6a43ef340db34654794004
#
_entry.id   4be8d29b1a6a43ef340db34654794004
#
_cell.length_a   1.000
_cell.length_b   1.000
_cell.length_c   1.000
_cell.angle_alpha   90.00
_cell.angle_beta   90.00
_cell.angle_gamma   90.00
#
_symmetry.space_group_name_H-M   'P 1'
#
loop_
_entity.id
_entity.type
_entity.pdbx_description
1 polymer ?
#
loop_
_entity_poly.entity_id
_entity_poly.type
_entity_poly.pdbx_seq_one_letter_code
_entity_poly.pdbx_strand_id
1 'polypeptide(L)'
;MQQVTTNAYRQDALWRYIITGCGLALIVLTLSIGAFLCYKGVGTFTTYNHSIAEFLFSADWAPSDSAEGGGKVGAAIFIFGSVITCALALAIATPFSLATAIFMTEISPELGKRFVQPAVEIFVGIPSVVYGWIGLTILVPLIKNIFNLRFGFSVLAAGIVLAVMIFPTITSLAADALRSIPKSYRAASYGLGATRWQTIANVVVPAAVTGLMTAVILGLARAFGEALAVAMVIGKMRAFPGSLLAPTNNLTAAIAADMGGAMEGSEYNIALWTMALLLFIISLACIFAINFLTAKGGKQA
;
A
#
# COMPACT_ATOMS: atom_id res chain seq x y z
N MET A 1 9.10 -51.59 13.81
CA MET A 1 9.69 -50.42 13.12
C MET A 1 8.95 -50.01 11.81
N GLN A 2 8.49 -50.96 10.98
CA GLN A 2 7.83 -50.65 9.68
C GLN A 2 6.46 -49.96 9.78
N GLN A 3 5.66 -50.19 10.83
CA GLN A 3 4.33 -49.52 10.99
C GLN A 3 4.40 -48.05 11.36
N VAL A 4 5.48 -47.61 12.03
CA VAL A 4 5.65 -46.17 12.39
C VAL A 4 5.99 -45.33 11.18
N THR A 5 6.76 -45.90 10.24
CA THR A 5 7.14 -45.19 8.99
C THR A 5 5.97 -45.02 8.03
N THR A 6 5.06 -46.01 7.92
CA THR A 6 3.86 -45.93 7.05
C THR A 6 2.85 -44.90 7.53
N ASN A 7 2.67 -44.72 8.84
CA ASN A 7 1.78 -43.69 9.38
C ASN A 7 2.35 -42.28 9.20
N ALA A 8 3.66 -42.09 9.34
CA ALA A 8 4.31 -40.82 9.08
C ALA A 8 4.16 -40.41 7.60
N TYR A 9 4.41 -41.32 6.65
CA TYR A 9 4.21 -41.07 5.21
C TYR A 9 2.76 -40.72 4.85
N ARG A 10 1.77 -41.37 5.46
CA ARG A 10 0.35 -41.05 5.26
C ARG A 10 -0.02 -39.69 5.83
N GLN A 11 0.51 -39.32 6.98
CA GLN A 11 0.30 -37.99 7.56
C GLN A 11 0.96 -36.91 6.71
N ASP A 12 2.18 -37.10 6.24
CA ASP A 12 2.85 -36.17 5.33
C ASP A 12 2.09 -35.97 4.02
N ALA A 13 1.58 -37.07 3.43
CA ALA A 13 0.75 -37.00 2.23
C ALA A 13 -0.54 -36.22 2.48
N LEU A 14 -1.23 -36.46 3.62
CA LEU A 14 -2.44 -35.74 3.99
C LEU A 14 -2.16 -34.23 4.15
N TRP A 15 -1.13 -33.85 4.89
CA TRP A 15 -0.76 -32.46 5.09
C TRP A 15 -0.36 -31.79 3.77
N ARG A 16 0.33 -32.47 2.90
CA ARG A 16 0.67 -32.00 1.56
C ARG A 16 -0.57 -31.70 0.72
N TYR A 17 -1.59 -32.59 0.73
CA TYR A 17 -2.85 -32.35 0.03
C TYR A 17 -3.64 -31.18 0.63
N ILE A 18 -3.69 -31.07 1.97
CA ILE A 18 -4.37 -29.96 2.65
C ILE A 18 -3.69 -28.63 2.28
N ILE A 19 -2.37 -28.52 2.40
CA ILE A 19 -1.62 -27.30 2.09
C ILE A 19 -1.78 -26.92 0.60
N THR A 20 -1.68 -27.92 -0.29
CA THR A 20 -1.88 -27.69 -1.73
C THR A 20 -3.33 -27.25 -2.01
N GLY A 21 -4.31 -27.88 -1.39
CA GLY A 21 -5.73 -27.50 -1.50
C GLY A 21 -5.99 -26.08 -0.99
N CYS A 22 -5.43 -25.69 0.14
CA CYS A 22 -5.50 -24.31 0.65
C CYS A 22 -4.84 -23.32 -0.31
N GLY A 23 -3.68 -23.65 -0.86
CA GLY A 23 -2.99 -22.80 -1.84
C GLY A 23 -3.82 -22.62 -3.12
N LEU A 24 -4.38 -23.70 -3.66
CA LEU A 24 -5.27 -23.64 -4.82
C LEU A 24 -6.55 -22.84 -4.54
N ALA A 25 -7.14 -23.01 -3.35
CA ALA A 25 -8.33 -22.26 -2.95
C ALA A 25 -8.04 -20.75 -2.89
N LEU A 26 -6.89 -20.31 -2.38
CA LEU A 26 -6.49 -18.91 -2.38
C LEU A 26 -6.29 -18.36 -3.79
N ILE A 27 -5.69 -19.14 -4.69
CA ILE A 27 -5.51 -18.75 -6.09
C ILE A 27 -6.88 -18.57 -6.77
N VAL A 28 -7.77 -19.56 -6.63
CA VAL A 28 -9.13 -19.50 -7.19
C VAL A 28 -9.90 -18.31 -6.63
N LEU A 29 -9.82 -18.06 -5.33
CA LEU A 29 -10.48 -16.91 -4.68
C LEU A 29 -9.98 -15.59 -5.27
N THR A 30 -8.66 -15.42 -5.38
CA THR A 30 -8.06 -14.19 -5.93
C THR A 30 -8.46 -13.96 -7.39
N LEU A 31 -8.43 -15.01 -8.21
CA LEU A 31 -8.89 -14.94 -9.61
C LEU A 31 -10.39 -14.63 -9.71
N SER A 32 -11.20 -15.22 -8.82
CA SER A 32 -12.65 -14.96 -8.78
C SER A 32 -12.96 -13.51 -8.40
N ILE A 33 -12.23 -12.93 -7.44
CA ILE A 33 -12.36 -11.52 -7.09
C ILE A 33 -11.98 -10.64 -8.29
N GLY A 34 -10.86 -10.91 -8.94
CA GLY A 34 -10.43 -10.19 -10.13
C GLY A 34 -11.46 -10.27 -11.27
N ALA A 35 -11.98 -11.47 -11.56
CA ALA A 35 -13.00 -11.68 -12.57
C ALA A 35 -14.30 -10.94 -12.24
N PHE A 36 -14.73 -10.97 -10.97
CA PHE A 36 -15.91 -10.24 -10.50
C PHE A 36 -15.74 -8.72 -10.64
N LEU A 37 -14.57 -8.18 -10.25
CA LEU A 37 -14.27 -6.76 -10.41
C LEU A 37 -14.23 -6.34 -11.88
N CYS A 38 -13.68 -7.18 -12.77
CA CYS A 38 -13.72 -6.95 -14.21
C CYS A 38 -15.17 -6.93 -14.72
N TYR A 39 -15.98 -7.93 -14.35
CA TYR A 39 -17.37 -8.04 -14.78
C TYR A 39 -18.21 -6.82 -14.36
N LYS A 40 -18.14 -6.43 -13.10
CA LYS A 40 -18.89 -5.25 -12.59
C LYS A 40 -18.27 -3.92 -13.06
N GLY A 41 -16.94 -3.80 -13.02
CA GLY A 41 -16.24 -2.54 -13.29
C GLY A 41 -16.21 -2.14 -14.76
N VAL A 42 -16.37 -3.06 -15.69
CA VAL A 42 -16.48 -2.73 -17.13
C VAL A 42 -17.86 -2.14 -17.48
N GLY A 43 -18.87 -2.33 -16.62
CA GLY A 43 -20.24 -1.87 -16.86
C GLY A 43 -20.38 -0.37 -17.11
N THR A 44 -19.53 0.48 -16.55
CA THR A 44 -19.52 1.93 -16.85
C THR A 44 -19.30 2.21 -18.33
N PHE A 45 -18.50 1.40 -18.99
CA PHE A 45 -18.15 1.57 -20.41
C PHE A 45 -19.09 0.81 -21.33
N THR A 46 -19.56 -0.38 -20.93
CA THR A 46 -20.38 -1.25 -21.76
C THR A 46 -21.88 -1.02 -21.63
N THR A 47 -22.37 -0.71 -20.42
CA THR A 47 -23.80 -0.50 -20.14
C THR A 47 -24.19 0.97 -20.29
N TYR A 48 -23.36 1.86 -19.75
CA TYR A 48 -23.65 3.31 -19.74
C TYR A 48 -22.89 4.08 -20.83
N ASN A 49 -22.09 3.42 -21.67
CA ASN A 49 -21.38 4.00 -22.82
C ASN A 49 -20.47 5.18 -22.51
N HIS A 50 -19.99 5.33 -21.25
CA HIS A 50 -18.99 6.33 -20.92
C HIS A 50 -17.64 5.97 -21.55
N SER A 51 -16.87 6.98 -21.94
CA SER A 51 -15.54 6.74 -22.47
C SER A 51 -14.51 6.53 -21.33
N ILE A 52 -13.50 5.68 -21.60
CA ILE A 52 -12.39 5.47 -20.66
C ILE A 52 -11.65 6.80 -20.40
N ALA A 53 -11.54 7.66 -21.43
CA ALA A 53 -10.91 8.97 -21.30
C ALA A 53 -11.71 9.91 -20.39
N GLU A 54 -13.04 9.92 -20.48
CA GLU A 54 -13.91 10.67 -19.57
C GLU A 54 -13.70 10.19 -18.12
N PHE A 55 -13.76 8.88 -17.89
CA PHE A 55 -13.57 8.32 -16.56
C PHE A 55 -12.21 8.69 -15.94
N LEU A 56 -11.13 8.61 -16.71
CA LEU A 56 -9.77 8.83 -16.19
C LEU A 56 -9.40 10.32 -16.04
N PHE A 57 -9.91 11.20 -16.92
CA PHE A 57 -9.41 12.58 -17.04
C PHE A 57 -10.46 13.65 -16.72
N SER A 58 -11.77 13.34 -16.70
CA SER A 58 -12.78 14.31 -16.29
C SER A 58 -12.80 14.50 -14.78
N ALA A 59 -13.02 15.77 -14.37
CA ALA A 59 -13.22 16.13 -12.97
C ALA A 59 -14.67 16.09 -12.52
N ASP A 60 -15.60 15.92 -13.46
CA ASP A 60 -17.03 15.99 -13.19
C ASP A 60 -17.54 14.66 -12.64
N TRP A 61 -17.73 14.59 -11.33
CA TRP A 61 -18.28 13.41 -10.66
C TRP A 61 -19.70 13.71 -10.17
N ALA A 62 -20.68 13.30 -10.95
CA ALA A 62 -22.11 13.39 -10.66
C ALA A 62 -22.86 12.22 -11.33
N PRO A 63 -22.50 10.95 -11.00
CA PRO A 63 -23.20 9.80 -11.56
C PRO A 63 -24.66 9.77 -11.12
N SER A 64 -25.53 9.22 -11.96
CA SER A 64 -26.95 9.09 -11.68
C SER A 64 -27.24 7.90 -10.76
N ASP A 65 -28.17 8.04 -9.83
CA ASP A 65 -28.66 6.91 -9.01
C ASP A 65 -29.76 6.10 -9.73
N SER A 66 -30.08 6.44 -11.00
CA SER A 66 -31.01 5.68 -11.83
C SER A 66 -30.31 4.60 -12.65
N ALA A 67 -31.09 3.59 -13.04
CA ALA A 67 -30.64 2.55 -13.96
C ALA A 67 -30.55 3.04 -15.43
N GLU A 68 -31.15 4.19 -15.75
CA GLU A 68 -31.11 4.78 -17.10
C GLU A 68 -29.79 5.51 -17.38
N GLY A 69 -29.04 5.87 -16.33
CA GLY A 69 -27.78 6.60 -16.44
C GLY A 69 -27.96 8.08 -16.76
N GLY A 70 -27.01 8.65 -17.48
CA GLY A 70 -27.01 10.06 -17.91
C GLY A 70 -26.28 11.01 -16.97
N GLY A 71 -25.58 10.50 -15.97
CA GLY A 71 -24.70 11.26 -15.09
C GLY A 71 -23.31 11.48 -15.69
N LYS A 72 -22.39 11.99 -14.85
CA LYS A 72 -20.97 12.20 -15.19
C LYS A 72 -20.10 11.35 -14.27
N VAL A 73 -19.17 10.60 -14.83
CA VAL A 73 -18.37 9.61 -14.08
C VAL A 73 -16.87 9.92 -14.07
N GLY A 74 -16.49 11.19 -14.08
CA GLY A 74 -15.09 11.63 -14.07
C GLY A 74 -14.38 11.33 -12.75
N ALA A 75 -13.46 10.36 -12.73
CA ALA A 75 -12.73 9.94 -11.54
C ALA A 75 -11.39 10.66 -11.32
N ALA A 76 -11.04 11.64 -12.16
CA ALA A 76 -9.72 12.30 -12.13
C ALA A 76 -9.35 12.88 -10.76
N ILE A 77 -10.32 13.48 -10.04
CA ILE A 77 -10.09 14.03 -8.70
C ILE A 77 -9.65 12.93 -7.72
N PHE A 78 -10.33 11.78 -7.74
CA PHE A 78 -10.03 10.67 -6.83
C PHE A 78 -8.70 9.99 -7.17
N ILE A 79 -8.38 9.86 -8.47
CA ILE A 79 -7.09 9.34 -8.95
C ILE A 79 -5.97 10.27 -8.49
N PHE A 80 -6.10 11.56 -8.75
CA PHE A 80 -5.11 12.57 -8.33
C PHE A 80 -4.94 12.58 -6.81
N GLY A 81 -6.05 12.57 -6.06
CA GLY A 81 -6.02 12.51 -4.59
C GLY A 81 -5.31 11.28 -4.06
N SER A 82 -5.53 10.09 -4.65
CA SER A 82 -4.81 8.87 -4.30
C SER A 82 -3.32 9.00 -4.59
N VAL A 83 -2.94 9.46 -5.78
CA VAL A 83 -1.54 9.58 -6.19
C VAL A 83 -0.79 10.56 -5.30
N ILE A 84 -1.33 11.78 -5.08
CA ILE A 84 -0.64 12.80 -4.30
C ILE A 84 -0.52 12.42 -2.82
N THR A 85 -1.54 11.78 -2.25
CA THR A 85 -1.52 11.32 -0.86
C THR A 85 -0.51 10.19 -0.67
N CYS A 86 -0.48 9.21 -1.57
CA CYS A 86 0.50 8.12 -1.55
C CYS A 86 1.93 8.62 -1.80
N ALA A 87 2.12 9.53 -2.75
CA ALA A 87 3.44 10.13 -3.02
C ALA A 87 3.97 10.88 -1.80
N LEU A 88 3.13 11.68 -1.14
CA LEU A 88 3.49 12.39 0.09
C LEU A 88 3.82 11.42 1.22
N ALA A 89 3.00 10.38 1.40
CA ALA A 89 3.24 9.35 2.41
C ALA A 89 4.57 8.63 2.21
N LEU A 90 4.89 8.27 0.97
CA LEU A 90 6.18 7.65 0.64
C LEU A 90 7.36 8.62 0.83
N ALA A 91 7.21 9.87 0.41
CA ALA A 91 8.25 10.87 0.59
C ALA A 91 8.63 11.07 2.07
N ILE A 92 7.64 10.96 2.96
CA ILE A 92 7.86 11.01 4.41
C ILE A 92 8.37 9.66 4.94
N ALA A 93 7.65 8.57 4.68
CA ALA A 93 7.93 7.28 5.31
C ALA A 93 9.25 6.65 4.85
N THR A 94 9.59 6.73 3.55
CA THR A 94 10.76 6.02 3.00
C THR A 94 12.07 6.41 3.67
N PRO A 95 12.46 7.70 3.80
CA PRO A 95 13.73 8.05 4.41
C PRO A 95 13.79 7.62 5.89
N PHE A 96 12.71 7.79 6.65
CA PHE A 96 12.68 7.36 8.05
C PHE A 96 12.72 5.84 8.20
N SER A 97 12.01 5.10 7.34
CA SER A 97 12.01 3.64 7.34
C SER A 97 13.37 3.07 7.00
N LEU A 98 14.02 3.58 5.95
CA LEU A 98 15.35 3.13 5.55
C LEU A 98 16.40 3.47 6.61
N ALA A 99 16.36 4.67 7.18
CA ALA A 99 17.25 5.07 8.28
C ALA A 99 17.08 4.14 9.50
N THR A 100 15.82 3.83 9.86
CA THR A 100 15.52 2.93 10.98
C THR A 100 15.98 1.50 10.67
N ALA A 101 15.77 1.01 9.45
CA ALA A 101 16.24 -0.31 9.03
C ALA A 101 17.78 -0.41 9.08
N ILE A 102 18.49 0.59 8.58
CA ILE A 102 19.96 0.65 8.66
C ILE A 102 20.41 0.73 10.12
N PHE A 103 19.74 1.56 10.94
CA PHE A 103 20.07 1.66 12.37
C PHE A 103 19.97 0.29 13.06
N MET A 104 18.86 -0.41 12.88
CA MET A 104 18.59 -1.68 13.56
C MET A 104 19.36 -2.89 13.01
N THR A 105 19.95 -2.77 11.82
CA THR A 105 20.71 -3.88 11.22
C THR A 105 22.21 -3.65 11.22
N GLU A 106 22.65 -2.44 10.97
CA GLU A 106 24.05 -2.10 10.75
C GLU A 106 24.68 -1.25 11.87
N ILE A 107 23.91 -0.31 12.48
CA ILE A 107 24.48 0.62 13.47
C ILE A 107 24.39 0.05 14.88
N SER A 108 23.23 -0.41 15.30
CA SER A 108 23.04 -0.98 16.64
C SER A 108 22.10 -2.19 16.60
N PRO A 109 22.60 -3.37 16.17
CA PRO A 109 21.78 -4.59 16.05
C PRO A 109 21.17 -5.03 17.37
N GLU A 110 21.84 -4.80 18.51
CA GLU A 110 21.34 -5.17 19.84
C GLU A 110 20.14 -4.31 20.25
N LEU A 111 20.25 -2.97 20.13
CA LEU A 111 19.14 -2.06 20.40
C LEU A 111 18.02 -2.25 19.36
N GLY A 112 18.40 -2.48 18.10
CA GLY A 112 17.49 -2.79 17.03
C GLY A 112 16.60 -3.99 17.37
N LYS A 113 17.21 -5.10 17.75
CA LYS A 113 16.50 -6.35 18.08
C LYS A 113 15.70 -6.24 19.39
N ARG A 114 16.23 -5.51 20.40
CA ARG A 114 15.63 -5.44 21.74
C ARG A 114 14.47 -4.46 21.83
N PHE A 115 14.54 -3.32 21.14
CA PHE A 115 13.58 -2.22 21.29
C PHE A 115 12.91 -1.82 19.98
N VAL A 116 13.67 -1.62 18.88
CA VAL A 116 13.12 -1.07 17.65
C VAL A 116 12.23 -2.08 16.93
N GLN A 117 12.68 -3.33 16.82
CA GLN A 117 11.91 -4.36 16.14
C GLN A 117 10.58 -4.67 16.84
N PRO A 118 10.51 -4.89 18.18
CA PRO A 118 9.23 -5.04 18.87
C PRO A 118 8.32 -3.82 18.73
N ALA A 119 8.87 -2.60 18.78
CA ALA A 119 8.08 -1.40 18.56
C ALA A 119 7.47 -1.38 17.14
N VAL A 120 8.25 -1.66 16.10
CA VAL A 120 7.78 -1.76 14.71
C VAL A 120 6.70 -2.85 14.57
N GLU A 121 6.87 -4.01 15.20
CA GLU A 121 5.90 -5.11 15.18
C GLU A 121 4.57 -4.71 15.86
N ILE A 122 4.61 -3.96 16.97
CA ILE A 122 3.41 -3.42 17.62
C ILE A 122 2.68 -2.47 16.66
N PHE A 123 3.40 -1.57 15.98
CA PHE A 123 2.80 -0.66 15.00
C PHE A 123 2.13 -1.38 13.83
N VAL A 124 2.69 -2.50 13.36
CA VAL A 124 2.02 -3.34 12.32
C VAL A 124 0.69 -3.90 12.80
N GLY A 125 0.59 -4.24 14.10
CA GLY A 125 -0.59 -4.85 14.70
C GLY A 125 -1.73 -3.88 15.00
N ILE A 126 -1.50 -2.57 14.98
CA ILE A 126 -2.55 -1.58 15.25
C ILE A 126 -3.55 -1.51 14.07
N PRO A 127 -4.88 -1.64 14.32
CA PRO A 127 -5.89 -1.49 13.28
C PRO A 127 -5.82 -0.11 12.61
N SER A 128 -6.00 -0.05 11.28
CA SER A 128 -5.91 1.20 10.52
C SER A 128 -6.89 2.28 10.98
N VAL A 129 -8.07 1.89 11.44
CA VAL A 129 -9.09 2.79 11.99
C VAL A 129 -8.55 3.59 13.18
N VAL A 130 -7.69 3.00 14.02
CA VAL A 130 -7.09 3.68 15.18
C VAL A 130 -6.17 4.81 14.71
N TYR A 131 -5.36 4.57 13.67
CA TYR A 131 -4.53 5.62 13.06
C TYR A 131 -5.39 6.76 12.50
N GLY A 132 -6.47 6.41 11.80
CA GLY A 132 -7.42 7.40 11.28
C GLY A 132 -8.07 8.20 12.39
N TRP A 133 -8.47 7.56 13.48
CA TRP A 133 -9.09 8.22 14.62
C TRP A 133 -8.12 9.16 15.37
N ILE A 134 -6.90 8.73 15.61
CA ILE A 134 -5.84 9.59 16.16
C ILE A 134 -5.56 10.76 15.20
N GLY A 135 -5.49 10.49 13.91
CA GLY A 135 -5.36 11.52 12.88
C GLY A 135 -6.47 12.56 12.94
N LEU A 136 -7.72 12.10 13.05
CA LEU A 136 -8.90 12.97 13.14
C LEU A 136 -8.93 13.81 14.42
N THR A 137 -8.62 13.20 15.57
CA THR A 137 -8.78 13.83 16.88
C THR A 137 -7.58 14.69 17.29
N ILE A 138 -6.38 14.36 16.80
CA ILE A 138 -5.15 15.05 17.19
C ILE A 138 -4.54 15.80 16.00
N LEU A 139 -4.27 15.10 14.88
CA LEU A 139 -3.51 15.67 13.76
C LEU A 139 -4.29 16.73 13.01
N VAL A 140 -5.58 16.49 12.71
CA VAL A 140 -6.45 17.45 12.00
C VAL A 140 -6.60 18.76 12.79
N PRO A 141 -6.92 18.77 14.10
CA PRO A 141 -6.90 20.01 14.89
C PRO A 141 -5.53 20.67 14.99
N LEU A 142 -4.46 19.89 15.08
CA LEU A 142 -3.10 20.42 15.13
C LEU A 142 -2.75 21.17 13.82
N ILE A 143 -3.02 20.58 12.66
CA ILE A 143 -2.81 21.22 11.36
C ILE A 143 -3.65 22.47 11.23
N LYS A 144 -4.94 22.42 11.62
CA LYS A 144 -5.83 23.58 11.63
C LYS A 144 -5.22 24.74 12.42
N ASN A 145 -4.71 24.48 13.62
CA ASN A 145 -4.21 25.50 14.52
C ASN A 145 -2.84 26.05 14.05
N ILE A 146 -1.91 25.20 13.61
CA ILE A 146 -0.57 25.63 13.16
C ILE A 146 -0.68 26.52 11.93
N PHE A 147 -1.53 26.16 10.98
CA PHE A 147 -1.65 26.87 9.70
C PHE A 147 -2.81 27.87 9.66
N ASN A 148 -3.50 28.10 10.79
CA ASN A 148 -4.68 28.99 10.90
C ASN A 148 -5.73 28.74 9.82
N LEU A 149 -6.06 27.45 9.58
CA LEU A 149 -7.01 27.04 8.56
C LEU A 149 -8.44 27.03 9.10
N ARG A 150 -9.42 27.19 8.19
CA ARG A 150 -10.83 27.01 8.53
C ARG A 150 -11.15 25.55 8.92
N PHE A 151 -10.55 24.59 8.22
CA PHE A 151 -10.62 23.16 8.47
C PHE A 151 -9.22 22.56 8.41
N GLY A 152 -8.94 21.53 9.23
CA GLY A 152 -7.63 20.86 9.24
C GLY A 152 -7.57 19.61 8.35
N PHE A 153 -8.71 19.20 7.76
CA PHE A 153 -8.75 18.12 6.78
C PHE A 153 -7.94 18.51 5.56
N SER A 154 -7.04 17.64 5.12
CA SER A 154 -6.11 17.99 4.06
C SER A 154 -5.38 16.77 3.48
N VAL A 155 -4.78 16.93 2.31
CA VAL A 155 -3.82 15.99 1.74
C VAL A 155 -2.65 15.77 2.71
N LEU A 156 -2.19 16.81 3.41
CA LEU A 156 -1.10 16.71 4.39
C LEU A 156 -1.48 15.80 5.55
N ALA A 157 -2.67 15.97 6.14
CA ALA A 157 -3.15 15.11 7.22
C ALA A 157 -3.22 13.64 6.78
N ALA A 158 -3.78 13.40 5.60
CA ALA A 158 -3.89 12.06 5.03
C ALA A 158 -2.51 11.45 4.73
N GLY A 159 -1.60 12.24 4.15
CA GLY A 159 -0.22 11.81 3.86
C GLY A 159 0.58 11.44 5.11
N ILE A 160 0.46 12.22 6.19
CA ILE A 160 1.14 11.92 7.47
C ILE A 160 0.58 10.66 8.12
N VAL A 161 -0.75 10.52 8.22
CA VAL A 161 -1.38 9.31 8.78
C VAL A 161 -0.95 8.08 7.99
N LEU A 162 -0.98 8.17 6.69
CA LEU A 162 -0.59 7.08 5.80
C LEU A 162 0.90 6.77 5.90
N ALA A 163 1.76 7.79 6.05
CA ALA A 163 3.20 7.62 6.26
C ALA A 163 3.49 6.83 7.54
N VAL A 164 2.83 7.16 8.64
CA VAL A 164 2.98 6.43 9.92
C VAL A 164 2.55 4.97 9.77
N MET A 165 1.50 4.70 8.99
CA MET A 165 1.00 3.34 8.77
C MET A 165 1.92 2.48 7.89
N ILE A 166 2.54 3.05 6.85
CA ILE A 166 3.42 2.30 5.95
C ILE A 166 4.86 2.21 6.47
N PHE A 167 5.26 3.12 7.38
CA PHE A 167 6.59 3.15 8.01
C PHE A 167 7.02 1.79 8.56
N PRO A 168 6.24 1.09 9.41
CA PRO A 168 6.68 -0.18 9.97
C PRO A 168 6.80 -1.28 8.91
N THR A 169 5.97 -1.27 7.88
CA THR A 169 6.02 -2.23 6.78
C THR A 169 7.31 -2.07 5.97
N ILE A 170 7.62 -0.84 5.55
CA ILE A 170 8.86 -0.56 4.81
C ILE A 170 10.07 -0.86 5.68
N THR A 171 10.05 -0.49 6.97
CA THR A 171 11.16 -0.73 7.91
C THR A 171 11.47 -2.21 8.06
N SER A 172 10.46 -3.05 8.31
CA SER A 172 10.65 -4.50 8.47
C SER A 172 11.24 -5.13 7.21
N LEU A 173 10.64 -4.86 6.06
CA LEU A 173 11.09 -5.44 4.78
C LEU A 173 12.47 -4.93 4.38
N ALA A 174 12.77 -3.65 4.62
CA ALA A 174 14.10 -3.09 4.38
C ALA A 174 15.16 -3.71 5.31
N ALA A 175 14.83 -3.94 6.58
CA ALA A 175 15.71 -4.60 7.52
C ALA A 175 16.00 -6.05 7.11
N ASP A 176 15.01 -6.78 6.63
CA ASP A 176 15.18 -8.14 6.13
C ASP A 176 16.06 -8.16 4.86
N ALA A 177 15.86 -7.20 3.95
CA ALA A 177 16.70 -7.02 2.77
C ALA A 177 18.17 -6.76 3.15
N LEU A 178 18.43 -5.90 4.14
CA LEU A 178 19.80 -5.65 4.62
C LEU A 178 20.41 -6.86 5.32
N ARG A 179 19.62 -7.61 6.10
CA ARG A 179 20.06 -8.83 6.79
C ARG A 179 20.40 -9.97 5.81
N SER A 180 19.75 -10.01 4.65
CA SER A 180 19.97 -11.05 3.63
C SER A 180 21.36 -10.97 2.98
N ILE A 181 22.04 -9.82 3.05
CA ILE A 181 23.38 -9.64 2.50
C ILE A 181 24.40 -10.47 3.29
N PRO A 182 25.19 -11.35 2.62
CA PRO A 182 26.16 -12.20 3.28
C PRO A 182 27.18 -11.41 4.11
N LYS A 183 27.56 -11.97 5.27
CA LYS A 183 28.55 -11.34 6.17
C LYS A 183 29.93 -11.18 5.52
N SER A 184 30.26 -12.00 4.53
CA SER A 184 31.50 -11.93 3.76
C SER A 184 31.70 -10.59 3.05
N TYR A 185 30.62 -9.95 2.57
CA TYR A 185 30.70 -8.62 1.94
C TYR A 185 31.21 -7.56 2.93
N ARG A 186 30.70 -7.61 4.17
CA ARG A 186 31.15 -6.70 5.24
C ARG A 186 32.60 -6.99 5.67
N ALA A 187 32.93 -8.27 5.83
CA ALA A 187 34.28 -8.70 6.19
C ALA A 187 35.32 -8.29 5.13
N ALA A 188 35.02 -8.46 3.85
CA ALA A 188 35.89 -8.04 2.77
C ALA A 188 36.12 -6.52 2.75
N SER A 189 35.04 -5.74 2.93
CA SER A 189 35.14 -4.28 2.98
C SER A 189 36.03 -3.80 4.14
N TYR A 190 35.82 -4.37 5.34
CA TYR A 190 36.68 -4.06 6.51
C TYR A 190 38.13 -4.52 6.32
N GLY A 191 38.36 -5.65 5.65
CA GLY A 191 39.69 -6.15 5.30
C GLY A 191 40.47 -5.21 4.38
N LEU A 192 39.77 -4.40 3.57
CA LEU A 192 40.33 -3.35 2.73
C LEU A 192 40.51 -2.01 3.47
N GLY A 193 40.24 -1.96 4.78
CA GLY A 193 40.39 -0.76 5.60
C GLY A 193 39.21 0.22 5.54
N ALA A 194 38.06 -0.18 5.00
CA ALA A 194 36.89 0.70 4.96
C ALA A 194 36.31 0.92 6.35
N THR A 195 35.83 2.15 6.60
CA THR A 195 35.09 2.49 7.82
C THR A 195 33.70 1.86 7.79
N ARG A 196 33.04 1.81 8.96
CA ARG A 196 31.68 1.28 9.07
C ARG A 196 30.70 1.98 8.13
N TRP A 197 30.74 3.32 8.08
CA TRP A 197 29.87 4.09 7.20
C TRP A 197 30.13 3.84 5.71
N GLN A 198 31.40 3.75 5.32
CA GLN A 198 31.78 3.40 3.95
C GLN A 198 31.28 2.00 3.56
N THR A 199 31.40 1.04 4.47
CA THR A 199 30.87 -0.32 4.24
C THR A 199 29.33 -0.30 4.07
N ILE A 200 28.61 0.44 4.92
CA ILE A 200 27.15 0.57 4.81
C ILE A 200 26.77 1.23 3.47
N ALA A 201 27.31 2.41 3.20
CA ALA A 201 26.90 3.23 2.06
C ALA A 201 27.33 2.68 0.70
N ASN A 202 28.55 2.08 0.62
CA ASN A 202 29.13 1.68 -0.67
C ASN A 202 29.06 0.17 -0.94
N VAL A 203 28.75 -0.65 0.07
CA VAL A 203 28.69 -2.11 -0.09
C VAL A 203 27.31 -2.66 0.28
N VAL A 204 26.85 -2.45 1.52
CA VAL A 204 25.63 -3.11 2.02
C VAL A 204 24.37 -2.54 1.37
N VAL A 205 24.19 -1.22 1.35
CA VAL A 205 23.01 -0.55 0.76
C VAL A 205 22.93 -0.80 -0.76
N PRO A 206 24.00 -0.64 -1.55
CA PRO A 206 23.95 -0.99 -2.97
C PRO A 206 23.68 -2.48 -3.25
N ALA A 207 24.25 -3.38 -2.45
CA ALA A 207 23.99 -4.81 -2.58
C ALA A 207 22.53 -5.18 -2.23
N ALA A 208 21.88 -4.43 -1.32
CA ALA A 208 20.50 -4.62 -0.90
C ALA A 208 19.48 -3.85 -1.74
N VAL A 209 19.90 -3.04 -2.72
CA VAL A 209 19.02 -2.06 -3.40
C VAL A 209 17.73 -2.68 -3.94
N THR A 210 17.80 -3.86 -4.56
CA THR A 210 16.61 -4.54 -5.11
C THR A 210 15.60 -4.87 -3.99
N GLY A 211 16.08 -5.38 -2.85
CA GLY A 211 15.23 -5.65 -1.70
C GLY A 211 14.66 -4.38 -1.05
N LEU A 212 15.47 -3.31 -0.98
CA LEU A 212 15.02 -2.01 -0.48
C LEU A 212 13.94 -1.40 -1.39
N MET A 213 14.11 -1.47 -2.71
CA MET A 213 13.10 -1.05 -3.68
C MET A 213 11.80 -1.86 -3.53
N THR A 214 11.93 -3.17 -3.36
CA THR A 214 10.78 -4.06 -3.10
C THR A 214 10.03 -3.64 -1.83
N ALA A 215 10.73 -3.30 -0.75
CA ALA A 215 10.12 -2.82 0.50
C ALA A 215 9.31 -1.52 0.28
N VAL A 216 9.86 -0.58 -0.49
CA VAL A 216 9.18 0.69 -0.82
C VAL A 216 7.94 0.45 -1.69
N ILE A 217 8.02 -0.40 -2.72
CA ILE A 217 6.88 -0.71 -3.59
C ILE A 217 5.78 -1.46 -2.84
N LEU A 218 6.13 -2.36 -1.91
CA LEU A 218 5.13 -3.02 -1.04
C LEU A 218 4.48 -2.01 -0.09
N GLY A 219 5.25 -1.05 0.45
CA GLY A 219 4.69 0.08 1.18
C GLY A 219 3.72 0.92 0.35
N LEU A 220 4.06 1.18 -0.92
CA LEU A 220 3.20 1.88 -1.87
C LEU A 220 1.90 1.11 -2.14
N ALA A 221 2.00 -0.20 -2.40
CA ALA A 221 0.83 -1.04 -2.64
C ALA A 221 -0.13 -1.03 -1.43
N ARG A 222 0.42 -1.07 -0.20
CA ARG A 222 -0.35 -0.91 1.03
C ARG A 222 -1.00 0.46 1.14
N ALA A 223 -0.27 1.53 0.79
CA ALA A 223 -0.78 2.91 0.80
C ALA A 223 -1.98 3.10 -0.12
N PHE A 224 -1.93 2.55 -1.34
CA PHE A 224 -3.05 2.62 -2.29
C PHE A 224 -4.28 1.84 -1.82
N GLY A 225 -4.09 0.77 -1.04
CA GLY A 225 -5.19 -0.05 -0.51
C GLY A 225 -5.85 0.53 0.74
N GLU A 226 -5.30 1.58 1.36
CA GLU A 226 -5.84 2.12 2.61
C GLU A 226 -7.08 2.98 2.38
N ALA A 227 -8.19 2.57 2.98
CA ALA A 227 -9.47 3.24 2.82
C ALA A 227 -9.87 4.03 4.07
N LEU A 228 -9.97 3.35 5.22
CA LEU A 228 -10.64 3.90 6.40
C LEU A 228 -9.84 5.02 7.07
N ALA A 229 -8.55 4.83 7.28
CA ALA A 229 -7.72 5.84 7.95
C ALA A 229 -7.67 7.13 7.13
N VAL A 230 -7.50 7.04 5.81
CA VAL A 230 -7.46 8.20 4.92
C VAL A 230 -8.84 8.88 4.84
N ALA A 231 -9.93 8.12 4.72
CA ALA A 231 -11.29 8.68 4.67
C ALA A 231 -11.65 9.55 5.87
N MET A 232 -11.02 9.29 7.04
CA MET A 232 -11.27 10.06 8.27
C MET A 232 -10.58 11.43 8.27
N VAL A 233 -9.52 11.64 7.49
CA VAL A 233 -8.64 12.83 7.61
C VAL A 233 -8.47 13.63 6.32
N ILE A 234 -8.86 13.09 5.14
CA ILE A 234 -8.67 13.74 3.83
C ILE A 234 -9.70 14.84 3.53
N GLY A 235 -10.91 14.76 4.14
CA GLY A 235 -11.97 15.75 4.03
C GLY A 235 -13.07 15.44 3.02
N LYS A 236 -12.93 14.41 2.19
CA LYS A 236 -13.94 13.90 1.23
C LYS A 236 -14.52 14.95 0.27
N MET A 237 -13.76 15.97 -0.08
CA MET A 237 -14.18 17.03 -0.98
C MET A 237 -13.97 16.60 -2.44
N ARG A 238 -14.99 16.75 -3.29
CA ARG A 238 -14.95 16.39 -4.72
C ARG A 238 -14.36 17.55 -5.54
N ALA A 239 -13.13 17.94 -5.21
CA ALA A 239 -12.39 19.00 -5.91
C ALA A 239 -10.89 18.68 -5.90
N PHE A 240 -10.16 19.17 -6.91
CA PHE A 240 -8.70 19.13 -6.91
C PHE A 240 -8.17 19.99 -5.74
N PRO A 241 -7.17 19.49 -4.97
CA PRO A 241 -6.60 20.29 -3.89
C PRO A 241 -5.75 21.41 -4.47
N GLY A 242 -6.02 22.66 -4.12
CA GLY A 242 -5.22 23.82 -4.51
C GLY A 242 -3.86 23.91 -3.81
N SER A 243 -3.68 23.14 -2.71
CA SER A 243 -2.46 23.01 -1.94
C SER A 243 -2.47 21.71 -1.14
N LEU A 244 -1.34 21.33 -0.55
CA LEU A 244 -1.27 20.17 0.37
C LEU A 244 -2.11 20.36 1.63
N LEU A 245 -2.47 21.60 1.97
CA LEU A 245 -3.33 21.95 3.11
C LEU A 245 -4.82 21.96 2.75
N ALA A 246 -5.18 21.79 1.48
CA ALA A 246 -6.57 21.73 1.04
C ALA A 246 -7.12 20.30 1.16
N PRO A 247 -8.43 20.17 1.49
CA PRO A 247 -9.13 18.89 1.47
C PRO A 247 -9.35 18.42 0.03
N THR A 248 -9.41 17.10 -0.15
CA THR A 248 -9.78 16.43 -1.40
C THR A 248 -10.45 15.10 -1.09
N ASN A 249 -10.58 14.22 -2.07
CA ASN A 249 -11.00 12.84 -1.87
C ASN A 249 -10.03 11.89 -2.63
N ASN A 250 -10.06 10.60 -2.29
CA ASN A 250 -9.30 9.58 -2.99
C ASN A 250 -10.20 8.39 -3.38
N LEU A 251 -9.69 7.50 -4.23
CA LEU A 251 -10.45 6.36 -4.75
C LEU A 251 -10.99 5.46 -3.63
N THR A 252 -10.14 5.08 -2.69
CA THR A 252 -10.50 4.16 -1.59
C THR A 252 -11.50 4.77 -0.62
N ALA A 253 -11.33 6.07 -0.28
CA ALA A 253 -12.25 6.76 0.61
C ALA A 253 -13.61 7.01 -0.06
N ALA A 254 -13.64 7.29 -1.37
CA ALA A 254 -14.89 7.43 -2.12
C ALA A 254 -15.66 6.10 -2.15
N ILE A 255 -14.99 5.00 -2.50
CA ILE A 255 -15.63 3.67 -2.51
C ILE A 255 -16.16 3.31 -1.13
N ALA A 256 -15.35 3.47 -0.08
CA ALA A 256 -15.73 3.12 1.29
C ALA A 256 -16.89 3.96 1.84
N ALA A 257 -16.99 5.22 1.41
CA ALA A 257 -18.06 6.11 1.87
C ALA A 257 -19.37 5.92 1.10
N ASP A 258 -19.30 5.71 -0.21
CA ASP A 258 -20.43 5.87 -1.10
C ASP A 258 -21.03 4.52 -1.55
N MET A 259 -20.26 3.41 -1.53
CA MET A 259 -20.72 2.10 -1.99
C MET A 259 -21.96 1.59 -1.24
N GLY A 260 -22.02 1.83 0.07
CA GLY A 260 -23.16 1.37 0.89
C GLY A 260 -24.46 2.13 0.67
N GLY A 261 -24.40 3.32 0.06
CA GLY A 261 -25.56 4.17 -0.24
C GLY A 261 -26.00 4.14 -1.70
N ALA A 262 -25.17 3.65 -2.61
CA ALA A 262 -25.45 3.59 -4.03
C ALA A 262 -26.44 2.45 -4.35
N MET A 263 -27.52 2.73 -5.08
CA MET A 263 -28.52 1.72 -5.48
C MET A 263 -27.87 0.65 -6.37
N GLU A 264 -28.09 -0.61 -6.07
CA GLU A 264 -27.51 -1.70 -6.84
C GLU A 264 -27.95 -1.66 -8.31
N GLY A 265 -26.99 -1.73 -9.23
CA GLY A 265 -27.22 -1.66 -10.66
C GLY A 265 -27.38 -0.24 -11.22
N SER A 266 -27.38 0.81 -10.39
CA SER A 266 -27.35 2.20 -10.86
C SER A 266 -25.99 2.55 -11.49
N GLU A 267 -25.96 3.59 -12.32
CA GLU A 267 -24.72 4.15 -12.87
C GLU A 267 -23.72 4.49 -11.77
N TYR A 268 -24.19 5.05 -10.63
CA TYR A 268 -23.35 5.37 -9.48
C TYR A 268 -22.66 4.12 -8.89
N ASN A 269 -23.43 3.07 -8.63
CA ASN A 269 -22.90 1.82 -8.11
C ASN A 269 -21.86 1.22 -9.06
N ILE A 270 -22.17 1.19 -10.35
CA ILE A 270 -21.26 0.61 -11.37
C ILE A 270 -19.99 1.47 -11.52
N ALA A 271 -20.10 2.79 -11.47
CA ALA A 271 -18.93 3.68 -11.48
C ALA A 271 -18.01 3.46 -10.27
N LEU A 272 -18.56 3.18 -9.08
CA LEU A 272 -17.77 2.80 -7.90
C LEU A 272 -17.08 1.44 -8.09
N TRP A 273 -17.73 0.47 -8.72
CA TRP A 273 -17.08 -0.79 -9.11
C TRP A 273 -15.94 -0.58 -10.11
N THR A 274 -16.08 0.39 -11.02
CA THR A 274 -15.01 0.77 -11.95
C THR A 274 -13.82 1.38 -11.22
N MET A 275 -14.05 2.21 -10.19
CA MET A 275 -12.97 2.69 -9.31
C MET A 275 -12.28 1.54 -8.57
N ALA A 276 -13.04 0.55 -8.10
CA ALA A 276 -12.47 -0.64 -7.46
C ALA A 276 -11.64 -1.49 -8.43
N LEU A 277 -12.10 -1.64 -9.67
CA LEU A 277 -11.33 -2.27 -10.74
C LEU A 277 -10.02 -1.51 -11.03
N LEU A 278 -10.07 -0.19 -11.08
CA LEU A 278 -8.87 0.64 -11.26
C LEU A 278 -7.86 0.43 -10.13
N LEU A 279 -8.29 0.40 -8.88
CA LEU A 279 -7.44 0.09 -7.72
C LEU A 279 -6.81 -1.31 -7.82
N PHE A 280 -7.59 -2.29 -8.28
CA PHE A 280 -7.08 -3.64 -8.50
C PHE A 280 -6.01 -3.66 -9.60
N ILE A 281 -6.19 -2.94 -10.70
CA ILE A 281 -5.19 -2.80 -11.76
C ILE A 281 -3.92 -2.13 -11.25
N ILE A 282 -4.04 -1.06 -10.45
CA ILE A 282 -2.90 -0.40 -9.81
C ILE A 282 -2.13 -1.38 -8.91
N SER A 283 -2.85 -2.16 -8.09
CA SER A 283 -2.24 -3.16 -7.21
C SER A 283 -1.50 -4.24 -8.00
N LEU A 284 -2.08 -4.73 -9.09
CA LEU A 284 -1.43 -5.68 -10.00
C LEU A 284 -0.17 -5.05 -10.63
N ALA A 285 -0.25 -3.81 -11.09
CA ALA A 285 0.92 -3.10 -11.65
C ALA A 285 2.07 -2.99 -10.63
N CYS A 286 1.76 -2.72 -9.36
CA CYS A 286 2.76 -2.74 -8.29
C CYS A 286 3.39 -4.12 -8.12
N ILE A 287 2.59 -5.20 -8.12
CA ILE A 287 3.09 -6.59 -8.01
C ILE A 287 3.99 -6.94 -9.20
N PHE A 288 3.60 -6.58 -10.42
CA PHE A 288 4.42 -6.79 -11.60
C PHE A 288 5.73 -5.99 -11.54
N ALA A 289 5.70 -4.76 -11.05
CA ALA A 289 6.91 -3.95 -10.84
C ALA A 289 7.88 -4.62 -9.86
N ILE A 290 7.38 -5.18 -8.75
CA ILE A 290 8.19 -5.95 -7.79
C ILE A 290 8.84 -7.16 -8.48
N ASN A 291 8.05 -7.97 -9.17
CA ASN A 291 8.54 -9.18 -9.84
C ASN A 291 9.60 -8.85 -10.90
N PHE A 292 9.41 -7.76 -11.63
CA PHE A 292 10.37 -7.31 -12.64
C PHE A 292 11.71 -6.86 -12.01
N LEU A 293 11.65 -6.13 -10.89
CA LEU A 293 12.84 -5.68 -10.16
C LEU A 293 13.60 -6.86 -9.53
N THR A 294 12.89 -7.79 -8.89
CA THR A 294 13.50 -8.99 -8.30
C THR A 294 14.14 -9.91 -9.34
N ALA A 295 13.48 -10.08 -10.50
CA ALA A 295 14.04 -10.87 -11.60
C ALA A 295 15.34 -10.29 -12.19
N LYS A 296 15.48 -8.94 -12.23
CA LYS A 296 16.72 -8.28 -12.65
C LYS A 296 17.83 -8.38 -11.60
N GLY A 297 17.49 -8.23 -10.31
CA GLY A 297 18.48 -8.32 -9.23
C GLY A 297 19.08 -9.72 -9.07
N GLY A 298 18.29 -10.78 -9.24
CA GLY A 298 18.77 -12.16 -9.18
C GLY A 298 19.69 -12.59 -10.32
N LYS A 299 19.82 -11.79 -11.40
CA LYS A 299 20.76 -12.04 -12.50
C LYS A 299 22.13 -11.35 -12.32
N GLN A 300 22.26 -10.51 -11.29
CA GLN A 300 23.49 -9.76 -11.01
C GLN A 300 24.22 -10.26 -9.74
N ALA A 301 23.65 -11.22 -9.03
CA ALA A 301 24.26 -11.94 -7.91
C ALA A 301 24.68 -13.36 -8.33
#